data_cd11a94e4aae259521a82060ccd167ac
#
_entry.id   cd11a94e4aae259521a82060ccd167ac
#
_cell.length_a   1.000
_cell.length_b   1.000
_cell.length_c   1.000
_cell.angle_alpha   90.00
_cell.angle_beta   90.00
_cell.angle_gamma   90.00
#
_symmetry.space_group_name_H-M   'P 1'
#
loop_
_entity.id
_entity.type
_entity.pdbx_description
1 polymer ?
#
loop_
_entity_poly.entity_id
_entity_poly.type
_entity_poly.pdbx_seq_one_letter_code
_entity_poly.pdbx_strand_id
1 'polypeptide(L)'
;MLLNASRALRLQAIAAESAQASLRDPLAYGPTQQLGAWMRDQGIGAFEYLSARSRDALVQVGVFSPALFQSTPFDQVEISTEISADHTTFLCHDDGKLHRFGRELFMIEGAFPVAAN
;
A
#
# COMPACT_ATOMS: atom_id res chain seq x y z
N MET A 1 -5.22 2.53 14.11
CA MET A 1 -6.38 1.68 13.79
C MET A 1 -5.97 0.23 13.93
N LEU A 2 -6.62 -0.52 14.82
CA LEU A 2 -6.34 -1.95 15.00
C LEU A 2 -7.25 -2.77 14.08
N LEU A 3 -6.65 -3.71 13.38
CA LEU A 3 -7.37 -4.72 12.62
C LEU A 3 -7.66 -5.92 13.53
N ASN A 4 -8.83 -6.49 13.41
CA ASN A 4 -9.11 -7.77 14.05
C ASN A 4 -8.31 -8.85 13.31
N ALA A 5 -7.22 -9.30 13.94
CA ALA A 5 -6.20 -10.14 13.32
C ALA A 5 -6.67 -11.56 12.93
N SER A 6 -7.88 -11.96 13.31
CA SER A 6 -8.35 -13.34 13.11
C SER A 6 -8.54 -13.77 11.64
N ARG A 7 -8.46 -12.82 10.69
CA ARG A 7 -8.59 -13.09 9.25
C ARG A 7 -7.57 -12.32 8.39
N ALA A 8 -6.45 -11.92 8.97
CA ALA A 8 -5.36 -11.29 8.22
C ALA A 8 -4.46 -12.36 7.58
N LEU A 9 -4.12 -12.16 6.33
CA LEU A 9 -3.21 -13.00 5.57
C LEU A 9 -1.95 -12.22 5.20
N ARG A 10 -0.80 -12.85 5.36
CA ARG A 10 0.48 -12.28 4.92
C ARG A 10 0.85 -12.83 3.56
N LEU A 11 0.80 -12.01 2.51
CA LEU A 11 1.03 -12.43 1.13
C LEU A 11 2.42 -13.04 0.91
N GLN A 12 3.45 -12.50 1.57
CA GLN A 12 4.82 -13.00 1.42
C GLN A 12 5.01 -14.42 1.98
N ALA A 13 4.11 -14.87 2.85
CA ALA A 13 4.16 -16.21 3.41
C ALA A 13 3.58 -17.28 2.47
N ILE A 14 2.79 -16.89 1.48
CA ILE A 14 2.10 -17.82 0.57
C ILE A 14 2.61 -17.77 -0.87
N ALA A 15 3.38 -16.77 -1.24
CA ALA A 15 3.88 -16.62 -2.60
C ALA A 15 5.33 -17.13 -2.71
N ALA A 16 5.62 -17.93 -3.74
CA ALA A 16 6.99 -18.25 -4.10
C ALA A 16 7.76 -16.97 -4.50
N GLU A 17 9.09 -16.97 -4.35
CA GLU A 17 9.93 -15.78 -4.58
C GLU A 17 9.73 -15.17 -5.97
N SER A 18 9.57 -15.98 -7.00
CA SER A 18 9.26 -15.54 -8.36
C SER A 18 7.89 -14.86 -8.49
N ALA A 19 6.90 -15.32 -7.73
CA ALA A 19 5.56 -14.72 -7.72
C ALA A 19 5.55 -13.40 -6.93
N GLN A 20 6.38 -13.26 -5.90
CA GLN A 20 6.51 -12.00 -5.15
C GLN A 20 7.01 -10.86 -6.03
N ALA A 21 7.96 -11.10 -6.94
CA ALA A 21 8.43 -10.10 -7.89
C ALA A 21 7.30 -9.61 -8.81
N SER A 22 6.48 -10.52 -9.31
CA SER A 22 5.30 -10.20 -10.14
C SER A 22 4.23 -9.41 -9.36
N LEU A 23 3.99 -9.75 -8.09
CA LEU A 23 3.04 -9.05 -7.23
C LEU A 23 3.49 -7.63 -6.87
N ARG A 24 4.79 -7.36 -6.92
CA ARG A 24 5.37 -6.04 -6.66
C ARG A 24 5.62 -5.22 -7.91
N ASP A 25 5.36 -5.76 -9.09
CA ASP A 25 5.51 -5.02 -10.35
C ASP A 25 4.40 -3.96 -10.47
N PRO A 26 4.75 -2.67 -10.51
CA PRO A 26 3.77 -1.59 -10.61
C PRO A 26 3.05 -1.55 -11.95
N LEU A 27 3.50 -2.31 -12.95
CA LEU A 27 2.90 -2.41 -14.29
C LEU A 27 2.04 -3.66 -14.49
N ALA A 28 2.29 -4.71 -13.72
CA ALA A 28 1.61 -5.99 -13.86
C ALA A 28 0.41 -6.11 -12.90
N TYR A 29 -0.72 -5.50 -13.25
CA TYR A 29 -1.94 -5.55 -12.42
C TYR A 29 -2.68 -6.89 -12.47
N GLY A 30 -2.59 -7.64 -13.56
CA GLY A 30 -3.33 -8.89 -13.76
C GLY A 30 -3.16 -9.90 -12.62
N PRO A 31 -1.92 -10.29 -12.26
CA PRO A 31 -1.68 -11.24 -11.16
C PRO A 31 -2.20 -10.77 -9.81
N THR A 32 -2.03 -9.48 -9.49
CA THR A 32 -2.51 -8.91 -8.22
C THR A 32 -4.02 -8.83 -8.15
N GLN A 33 -4.69 -8.53 -9.25
CA GLN A 33 -6.15 -8.52 -9.33
C GLN A 33 -6.74 -9.91 -9.18
N GLN A 34 -6.14 -10.94 -9.81
CA GLN A 34 -6.56 -12.33 -9.67
C GLN A 34 -6.39 -12.83 -8.24
N LEU A 35 -5.26 -12.50 -7.60
CA LEU A 35 -5.03 -12.84 -6.21
C LEU A 35 -6.03 -12.15 -5.29
N GLY A 36 -6.32 -10.86 -5.53
CA GLY A 36 -7.31 -10.11 -4.78
C GLY A 36 -8.71 -10.69 -4.89
N ALA A 37 -9.12 -11.13 -6.08
CA ALA A 37 -10.40 -11.80 -6.29
C ALA A 37 -10.46 -13.12 -5.53
N TRP A 38 -9.44 -13.95 -5.65
CA TRP A 38 -9.33 -15.22 -4.93
C TRP A 38 -9.40 -15.02 -3.40
N MET A 39 -8.66 -14.06 -2.86
CA MET A 39 -8.69 -13.76 -1.42
C MET A 39 -10.09 -13.39 -0.93
N ARG A 40 -10.83 -12.60 -1.70
CA ARG A 40 -12.23 -12.26 -1.38
C ARG A 40 -13.13 -13.47 -1.41
N ASP A 41 -13.00 -14.32 -2.41
CA ASP A 41 -13.77 -15.56 -2.54
C ASP A 41 -13.51 -16.53 -1.39
N GLN A 42 -12.29 -16.52 -0.82
CA GLN A 42 -11.94 -17.29 0.36
C GLN A 42 -12.39 -16.64 1.69
N GLY A 43 -13.05 -15.50 1.63
CA GLY A 43 -13.52 -14.78 2.81
C GLY A 43 -12.41 -14.12 3.64
N ILE A 44 -11.25 -13.84 3.02
CA ILE A 44 -10.16 -13.13 3.67
C ILE A 44 -10.57 -11.67 3.81
N GLY A 45 -10.55 -11.15 5.02
CA GLY A 45 -10.97 -9.78 5.32
C GLY A 45 -9.87 -8.73 5.16
N ALA A 46 -8.62 -9.13 5.39
CA ALA A 46 -7.45 -8.26 5.26
C ALA A 46 -6.19 -9.06 4.90
N PHE A 47 -5.21 -8.38 4.35
CA PHE A 47 -3.92 -8.99 4.00
C PHE A 47 -2.78 -7.98 4.16
N GLU A 48 -1.60 -8.47 4.45
CA GLU A 48 -0.35 -7.69 4.47
C GLU A 48 0.45 -7.92 3.19
N TYR A 49 1.08 -6.89 2.69
CA TYR A 49 1.96 -6.97 1.53
C TYR A 49 3.09 -5.95 1.62
N LEU A 50 4.16 -6.20 0.87
CA LEU A 50 5.24 -5.24 0.73
C LEU A 50 4.89 -4.22 -0.35
N SER A 51 5.07 -2.93 -0.03
CA SER A 51 4.83 -1.86 -0.99
C SER A 51 5.74 -1.99 -2.21
N ALA A 52 5.17 -1.98 -3.41
CA ALA A 52 5.92 -1.95 -4.66
C ALA A 52 6.62 -0.60 -4.90
N ARG A 53 6.15 0.45 -4.24
CA ARG A 53 6.60 1.83 -4.44
C ARG A 53 7.49 2.35 -3.31
N SER A 54 7.57 1.63 -2.19
CA SER A 54 8.43 1.99 -1.07
C SER A 54 9.87 1.49 -1.31
N ARG A 55 10.83 2.37 -1.15
CA ARG A 55 12.27 1.99 -1.20
C ARG A 55 12.64 1.00 -0.10
N ASP A 56 12.03 1.15 1.08
CA ASP A 56 12.32 0.34 2.27
C ASP A 56 11.44 -0.91 2.37
N ALA A 57 10.71 -1.23 1.30
CA ALA A 57 9.78 -2.37 1.26
C ALA A 57 8.84 -2.43 2.50
N LEU A 58 8.25 -1.30 2.83
CA LEU A 58 7.35 -1.18 3.97
C LEU A 58 6.14 -2.10 3.83
N VAL A 59 5.78 -2.72 4.94
CA VAL A 59 4.56 -3.53 5.02
C VAL A 59 3.34 -2.63 4.95
N GLN A 60 2.45 -2.96 4.04
CA GLN A 60 1.15 -2.31 3.87
C GLN A 60 0.04 -3.29 4.23
N VAL A 61 -1.12 -2.77 4.56
CA VAL A 61 -2.31 -3.59 4.85
C VAL A 61 -3.43 -3.22 3.89
N GLY A 62 -3.91 -4.22 3.16
CA GLY A 62 -5.12 -4.12 2.36
C GLY A 62 -6.31 -4.67 3.12
N VAL A 63 -7.44 -3.98 3.09
CA VAL A 63 -8.65 -4.37 3.82
C VAL A 63 -9.82 -4.48 2.85
N PHE A 64 -10.48 -5.63 2.79
CA PHE A 64 -11.65 -5.87 1.97
C PHE A 64 -12.96 -5.55 2.69
N SER A 65 -12.97 -5.66 4.03
CA SER A 65 -14.19 -5.49 4.81
C SER A 65 -14.08 -4.35 5.82
N PRO A 66 -14.96 -3.35 5.77
CA PRO A 66 -14.99 -2.27 6.77
C PRO A 66 -15.25 -2.77 8.20
N ALA A 67 -15.86 -3.94 8.36
CA ALA A 67 -16.14 -4.54 9.66
C ALA A 67 -14.89 -4.89 10.48
N LEU A 68 -13.70 -4.90 9.85
CA LEU A 68 -12.42 -5.11 10.53
C LEU A 68 -11.89 -3.84 11.21
N PHE A 69 -12.43 -2.68 10.89
CA PHE A 69 -12.04 -1.42 11.51
C PHE A 69 -12.76 -1.20 12.83
N GLN A 70 -12.08 -0.55 13.76
CA GLN A 70 -12.74 -0.02 14.93
C GLN A 70 -13.62 1.17 14.54
N SER A 71 -14.71 1.39 15.29
CA SER A 71 -15.65 2.48 15.01
C SER A 71 -15.07 3.86 15.27
N THR A 72 -14.04 3.96 16.12
CA THR A 72 -13.41 5.23 16.49
C THR A 72 -11.95 5.24 16.05
N PRO A 73 -11.50 6.26 15.30
CA PRO A 73 -10.10 6.48 15.00
C PRO A 73 -9.27 6.70 16.28
N PHE A 74 -8.02 6.27 16.27
CA PHE A 74 -7.05 6.50 17.34
C PHE A 74 -5.69 6.87 16.73
N ASP A 75 -4.78 7.37 17.56
CA ASP A 75 -3.43 7.77 17.13
C ASP A 75 -3.45 8.72 15.92
N GLN A 76 -4.21 9.81 16.03
CA GLN A 76 -4.26 10.83 15.02
C GLN A 76 -2.99 11.66 15.02
N VAL A 77 -2.40 11.84 13.86
CA VAL A 77 -1.17 12.61 13.66
C VAL A 77 -1.43 13.72 12.66
N GLU A 78 -0.98 14.92 12.99
CA GLU A 78 -1.02 16.06 12.07
C GLU A 78 0.16 15.98 11.09
N ILE A 79 -0.15 16.08 9.80
CA ILE A 79 0.84 16.07 8.73
C ILE A 79 0.64 17.32 7.86
N SER A 80 1.70 18.14 7.76
CA SER A 80 1.75 19.22 6.77
C SER A 80 2.27 18.68 5.44
N THR A 81 1.57 18.99 4.36
CA THR A 81 1.93 18.56 3.02
C THR A 81 2.20 19.76 2.13
N GLU A 82 3.34 19.75 1.45
CA GLU A 82 3.69 20.69 0.38
C GLU A 82 3.83 19.94 -0.94
N ILE A 83 3.14 20.41 -1.96
CA ILE A 83 3.19 19.82 -3.30
C ILE A 83 3.73 20.87 -4.26
N SER A 84 4.80 20.53 -4.97
CA SER A 84 5.39 21.35 -6.02
C SER A 84 5.41 20.62 -7.37
N ALA A 85 5.94 21.24 -8.41
CA ALA A 85 6.02 20.63 -9.74
C ALA A 85 6.96 19.42 -9.80
N ASP A 86 7.95 19.35 -8.91
CA ASP A 86 9.05 18.36 -8.94
C ASP A 86 9.12 17.47 -7.71
N HIS A 87 8.41 17.79 -6.63
CA HIS A 87 8.40 16.98 -5.41
C HIS A 87 7.16 17.18 -4.55
N THR A 88 6.92 16.25 -3.65
CA THR A 88 5.98 16.36 -2.54
C THR A 88 6.71 16.12 -1.23
N THR A 89 6.44 16.97 -0.23
CA THR A 89 7.05 16.88 1.09
C THR A 89 5.95 16.71 2.14
N PHE A 90 6.18 15.78 3.07
CA PHE A 90 5.33 15.55 4.23
C PHE A 90 6.12 15.81 5.49
N LEU A 91 5.63 16.68 6.35
CA LEU A 91 6.16 16.92 7.70
C LEU A 91 5.21 16.32 8.72
N CYS A 92 5.69 15.32 9.44
CA CYS A 92 4.98 14.75 10.59
C CYS A 92 5.24 15.62 11.83
N HIS A 93 4.17 16.15 12.43
CA HIS A 93 4.30 17.06 13.57
C HIS A 93 4.67 16.35 14.87
N ASP A 94 4.34 15.08 15.02
CA ASP A 94 4.61 14.32 16.25
C ASP A 94 6.10 14.05 16.48
N ASP A 95 6.83 13.70 15.42
CA ASP A 95 8.25 13.33 15.51
C ASP A 95 9.18 14.30 14.77
N GLY A 96 8.62 15.32 14.12
CA GLY A 96 9.36 16.31 13.34
C GLY A 96 10.04 15.76 12.10
N LYS A 97 9.71 14.54 11.67
CA LYS A 97 10.32 13.93 10.49
C LYS A 97 9.76 14.52 9.22
N LEU A 98 10.69 14.79 8.30
CA LEU A 98 10.40 15.26 6.97
C LEU A 98 10.62 14.14 5.95
N HIS A 99 9.59 13.86 5.16
CA HIS A 99 9.66 12.89 4.07
C HIS A 99 9.45 13.62 2.75
N ARG A 100 10.44 13.53 1.86
CA ARG A 100 10.40 14.16 0.54
C ARG A 100 10.42 13.09 -0.55
N PHE A 101 9.49 13.23 -1.48
CA PHE A 101 9.34 12.33 -2.63
C PHE A 101 9.45 13.12 -3.92
N GLY A 102 10.47 12.84 -4.73
CA GLY A 102 10.64 13.43 -6.04
C GLY A 102 9.57 12.93 -7.01
N ARG A 103 9.25 13.74 -7.99
CA ARG A 103 8.25 13.44 -9.03
C ARG A 103 8.57 12.14 -9.78
N GLU A 104 9.84 11.85 -10.02
CA GLU A 104 10.32 10.67 -10.72
C GLU A 104 9.90 9.34 -10.07
N LEU A 105 9.66 9.33 -8.76
CA LEU A 105 9.19 8.14 -8.04
C LEU A 105 7.79 7.69 -8.47
N PHE A 106 7.00 8.60 -9.02
CA PHE A 106 5.62 8.37 -9.45
C PHE A 106 5.49 8.17 -10.94
N MET A 107 6.60 8.31 -11.69
CA MET A 107 6.62 8.19 -13.14
C MET A 107 7.04 6.79 -13.57
N ILE A 108 6.46 6.32 -14.66
CA ILE A 108 6.81 5.09 -15.34
C ILE A 108 7.16 5.46 -16.77
N GLU A 109 8.36 5.11 -17.22
CA GLU A 109 8.87 5.45 -18.55
C GLU A 109 8.69 6.93 -18.92
N GLY A 110 8.91 7.82 -17.94
CA GLY A 110 8.85 9.27 -18.12
C GLY A 110 7.44 9.88 -18.09
N ALA A 111 6.39 9.09 -17.81
CA ALA A 111 5.01 9.55 -17.73
C ALA A 111 4.33 9.12 -16.42
N PHE A 112 3.33 9.86 -15.97
CA PHE A 112 2.47 9.41 -14.89
C PHE A 112 1.58 8.25 -15.38
N PRO A 113 1.41 7.20 -14.55
CA PRO A 113 0.50 6.13 -14.90
C PRO A 113 -0.94 6.65 -14.99
N VAL A 114 -1.61 6.27 -16.04
CA VAL A 114 -3.04 6.55 -16.24
C VAL A 114 -3.82 5.39 -15.62
N ALA A 115 -4.91 5.70 -14.94
CA ALA A 115 -5.80 4.68 -14.42
C ALA A 115 -6.31 3.81 -15.58
N ALA A 116 -6.23 2.50 -15.41
CA ALA A 116 -6.85 1.56 -16.34
C ALA A 116 -8.38 1.73 -16.27
N ASN A 117 -8.98 1.97 -17.42
CA ASN A 117 -10.44 2.00 -17.57
C ASN A 117 -11.01 0.58 -17.56
#